data_91f828e5a1f26296c0b4065d01e590cf
#
_entry.id   91f828e5a1f26296c0b4065d01e590cf
#
_cell.length_a   1.000
_cell.length_b   1.000
_cell.length_c   1.000
_cell.angle_alpha   90.00
_cell.angle_beta   90.00
_cell.angle_gamma   90.00
#
_symmetry.space_group_name_H-M   'P 1'
#
loop_
_entity.id
_entity.type
_entity.pdbx_description
1 polymer ?
#
loop_
_entity_poly.entity_id
_entity_poly.type
_entity_poly.pdbx_seq_one_letter_code
_entity_poly.pdbx_strand_id
1 'polypeptide(L)'
;MAYTWALDSRNIDGLDEVFTPDATGMLHGVACEGRDAIKERIGGAILRFDATQHLVGNHQVSVDGDEGTHRCQLQGQHVLAGTEGGDTFIVGGYYEDRVVRTADGWRIAHRLMQQTWTSGNPAVVRR
;
A
#
# COMPACT_ATOMS: atom_id res chain seq x y z
N MET A 1 1.37 9.28 7.28
CA MET A 1 0.25 8.65 6.55
C MET A 1 -0.16 7.36 7.24
N ALA A 2 -1.44 7.24 7.56
CA ALA A 2 -1.97 6.07 8.28
C ALA A 2 -1.73 4.75 7.54
N TYR A 3 -1.78 4.75 6.19
CA TYR A 3 -1.58 3.55 5.37
C TYR A 3 -0.20 2.93 5.58
N THR A 4 0.85 3.70 5.38
CA THR A 4 2.22 3.18 5.49
C THR A 4 2.59 2.81 6.92
N TRP A 5 2.12 3.56 7.90
CA TRP A 5 2.28 3.19 9.30
C TRP A 5 1.59 1.87 9.64
N ALA A 6 0.38 1.65 9.10
CA ALA A 6 -0.33 0.39 9.29
C ALA A 6 0.47 -0.80 8.72
N LEU A 7 1.02 -0.65 7.51
CA LEU A 7 1.82 -1.69 6.88
C LEU A 7 3.10 -1.98 7.70
N ASP A 8 3.87 -0.94 7.99
CA ASP A 8 5.20 -1.09 8.58
C ASP A 8 5.15 -1.47 10.07
N SER A 9 4.06 -1.14 10.77
CA SER A 9 3.81 -1.59 12.12
C SER A 9 3.08 -2.94 12.19
N ARG A 10 2.74 -3.53 11.04
CA ARG A 10 2.02 -4.82 10.92
C ARG A 10 0.61 -4.77 11.52
N ASN A 11 0.03 -3.59 11.61
CA ASN A 11 -1.33 -3.38 12.08
C ASN A 11 -2.30 -3.36 10.89
N ILE A 12 -2.62 -4.53 10.35
CA ILE A 12 -3.48 -4.63 9.17
C ILE A 12 -4.88 -4.08 9.45
N ASP A 13 -5.40 -4.27 10.66
CA ASP A 13 -6.70 -3.72 11.05
C ASP A 13 -6.73 -2.19 11.06
N GLY A 14 -5.58 -1.54 11.17
CA GLY A 14 -5.47 -0.09 11.03
C GLY A 14 -5.91 0.42 9.65
N LEU A 15 -5.96 -0.44 8.65
CA LEU A 15 -6.47 -0.12 7.32
C LEU A 15 -7.97 0.19 7.31
N ASP A 16 -8.71 -0.18 8.35
CA ASP A 16 -10.12 0.19 8.50
C ASP A 16 -10.33 1.70 8.61
N GLU A 17 -9.30 2.43 9.03
CA GLU A 17 -9.31 3.90 9.10
C GLU A 17 -8.80 4.56 7.81
N VAL A 18 -8.34 3.77 6.86
CA VAL A 18 -7.77 4.25 5.60
C VAL A 18 -8.75 4.09 4.45
N PHE A 19 -9.42 2.95 4.39
CA PHE A 19 -10.30 2.57 3.28
C PHE A 19 -11.77 2.58 3.69
N THR A 20 -12.65 2.90 2.73
CA THR A 20 -14.09 2.66 2.90
C THR A 20 -14.36 1.15 2.94
N PRO A 21 -15.47 0.71 3.57
CA PRO A 21 -15.81 -0.72 3.61
C PRO A 21 -15.95 -1.37 2.22
N ASP A 22 -16.42 -0.62 1.24
CA ASP A 22 -16.61 -1.06 -0.15
C ASP A 22 -15.45 -0.69 -1.08
N ALA A 23 -14.32 -0.27 -0.52
CA ALA A 23 -13.17 0.16 -1.31
C ALA A 23 -12.70 -0.94 -2.26
N THR A 24 -12.19 -0.50 -3.41
CA THR A 24 -11.56 -1.38 -4.39
C THR A 24 -10.09 -1.03 -4.55
N GLY A 25 -9.33 -1.95 -5.09
CA GLY A 25 -7.91 -1.72 -5.34
C GLY A 25 -7.39 -2.53 -6.50
N MET A 26 -6.35 -2.01 -7.12
CA MET A 26 -5.50 -2.76 -8.03
C MET A 26 -4.10 -2.74 -7.39
N LEU A 27 -3.76 -3.82 -6.70
CA LEU A 27 -2.57 -3.92 -5.86
C LEU A 27 -1.68 -5.04 -6.36
N HIS A 28 -0.45 -4.70 -6.77
CA HIS A 28 0.50 -5.66 -7.34
C HIS A 28 -0.11 -6.47 -8.51
N GLY A 29 -0.87 -5.79 -9.37
CA GLY A 29 -1.53 -6.41 -10.52
C GLY A 29 -2.76 -7.26 -10.20
N VAL A 30 -3.23 -7.23 -8.95
CA VAL A 30 -4.39 -8.01 -8.50
C VAL A 30 -5.54 -7.08 -8.13
N ALA A 31 -6.70 -7.31 -8.74
CA ALA A 31 -7.92 -6.59 -8.40
C ALA A 31 -8.48 -7.07 -7.07
N CYS A 32 -8.79 -6.13 -6.17
CA CYS A 32 -9.38 -6.39 -4.87
C CYS A 32 -10.73 -5.71 -4.78
N GLU A 33 -11.75 -6.46 -4.39
CA GLU A 33 -13.12 -5.98 -4.23
C GLU A 33 -13.49 -5.98 -2.75
N GLY A 34 -13.63 -4.79 -2.16
CA GLY A 34 -13.94 -4.60 -0.75
C GLY A 34 -12.70 -4.48 0.13
N ARG A 35 -12.87 -3.80 1.26
CA ARG A 35 -11.79 -3.56 2.21
C ARG A 35 -11.19 -4.85 2.76
N ASP A 36 -11.99 -5.87 3.01
CA ASP A 36 -11.49 -7.14 3.54
C ASP A 36 -10.54 -7.82 2.54
N ALA A 37 -10.87 -7.78 1.24
CA ALA A 37 -9.99 -8.31 0.19
C ALA A 37 -8.68 -7.52 0.10
N ILE A 38 -8.74 -6.21 0.28
CA ILE A 38 -7.54 -5.35 0.32
C ILE A 38 -6.66 -5.73 1.51
N LYS A 39 -7.25 -5.88 2.70
CA LYS A 39 -6.52 -6.26 3.91
C LYS A 39 -5.87 -7.65 3.76
N GLU A 40 -6.57 -8.59 3.18
CA GLU A 40 -6.04 -9.94 2.92
C GLU A 40 -4.87 -9.89 1.95
N ARG A 41 -5.00 -9.13 0.86
CA ARG A 41 -3.93 -8.98 -0.14
C ARG A 41 -2.68 -8.35 0.46
N ILE A 42 -2.84 -7.26 1.20
CA ILE A 42 -1.74 -6.54 1.84
C ILE A 42 -1.11 -7.40 2.93
N GLY A 43 -1.90 -7.98 3.82
CA GLY A 43 -1.40 -8.84 4.90
C GLY A 43 -0.62 -10.03 4.36
N GLY A 44 -1.14 -10.70 3.34
CA GLY A 44 -0.45 -11.82 2.71
C GLY A 44 0.85 -11.43 2.02
N ALA A 45 0.96 -10.19 1.56
CA ALA A 45 2.17 -9.69 0.93
C ALA A 45 3.26 -9.28 1.93
N ILE A 46 2.90 -8.64 3.04
CA ILE A 46 3.88 -7.99 3.92
C ILE A 46 4.20 -8.72 5.22
N LEU A 47 3.27 -9.51 5.77
CA LEU A 47 3.46 -10.13 7.09
C LEU A 47 4.53 -11.21 7.12
N ARG A 48 4.94 -11.73 5.99
CA ARG A 48 6.02 -12.74 5.87
C ARG A 48 7.43 -12.17 5.96
N PHE A 49 7.58 -10.85 5.85
CA PHE A 49 8.90 -10.20 5.94
C PHE A 49 9.28 -9.93 7.39
N ASP A 50 10.58 -9.87 7.66
CA ASP A 50 11.09 -9.46 8.97
C ASP A 50 10.84 -7.98 9.23
N ALA A 51 10.93 -7.17 8.17
CA ALA A 51 10.63 -5.74 8.25
C ALA A 51 10.22 -5.22 6.87
N THR A 52 9.41 -4.18 6.88
CA THR A 52 9.13 -3.34 5.71
C THR A 52 9.21 -1.88 6.12
N GLN A 53 9.60 -1.04 5.16
CA GLN A 53 9.56 0.41 5.36
C GLN A 53 9.06 1.06 4.08
N HIS A 54 7.93 1.75 4.20
CA HIS A 54 7.34 2.48 3.08
C HIS A 54 7.48 3.97 3.31
N LEU A 55 8.15 4.64 2.37
CA LEU A 55 8.25 6.10 2.34
C LEU A 55 7.39 6.60 1.19
N VAL A 56 6.57 7.60 1.46
CA VAL A 56 5.72 8.25 0.46
C VAL A 56 6.00 9.74 0.44
N GLY A 57 5.87 10.33 -0.73
CA GLY A 57 6.12 11.74 -0.92
C GLY A 57 5.54 12.24 -2.24
N ASN A 58 5.77 13.52 -2.53
CA ASN A 58 5.29 14.17 -3.76
C ASN A 58 3.77 14.05 -3.90
N HIS A 59 3.05 14.33 -2.80
CA HIS A 59 1.60 14.25 -2.77
C HIS A 59 0.96 15.30 -3.66
N GLN A 60 -0.02 14.89 -4.45
CA GLN A 60 -0.91 15.77 -5.21
C GLN A 60 -2.34 15.43 -4.88
N VAL A 61 -3.11 16.42 -4.48
CA VAL A 61 -4.50 16.27 -4.05
C VAL A 61 -5.37 17.24 -4.83
N SER A 62 -6.50 16.76 -5.33
CA SER A 62 -7.54 17.60 -5.93
C SER A 62 -8.88 17.21 -5.32
N VAL A 63 -9.62 18.18 -4.80
CA VAL A 63 -10.89 17.95 -4.10
C VAL A 63 -12.01 18.71 -4.81
N ASP A 64 -13.14 18.04 -5.00
CA ASP A 64 -14.38 18.62 -5.52
C ASP A 64 -15.53 18.14 -4.63
N GLY A 65 -15.96 18.99 -3.69
CA GLY A 65 -16.99 18.64 -2.71
C GLY A 65 -16.56 17.51 -1.77
N ASP A 66 -17.30 16.42 -1.78
CA ASP A 66 -17.06 15.27 -0.91
C ASP A 66 -16.22 14.17 -1.57
N GLU A 67 -15.68 14.43 -2.76
CA GLU A 67 -14.84 13.51 -3.49
C GLU A 67 -13.54 14.20 -3.89
N GLY A 68 -12.52 13.38 -4.17
CA GLY A 68 -11.24 13.89 -4.64
C GLY A 68 -10.36 12.81 -5.20
N THR A 69 -9.23 13.25 -5.71
CA THR A 69 -8.15 12.39 -6.17
C THR A 69 -6.89 12.70 -5.39
N HIS A 70 -6.08 11.69 -5.20
CA HIS A 70 -4.78 11.80 -4.54
C HIS A 70 -3.79 10.91 -5.26
N ARG A 71 -2.58 11.39 -5.44
CA ARG A 71 -1.48 10.55 -5.86
C ARG A 71 -0.21 10.88 -5.09
N CYS A 72 0.66 9.91 -4.94
CA CYS A 72 1.97 10.10 -4.34
C CYS A 72 2.94 9.05 -4.87
N GLN A 73 4.23 9.32 -4.70
CA GLN A 73 5.27 8.34 -4.99
C GLN A 73 5.61 7.55 -3.76
N LEU A 74 6.11 6.32 -3.96
CA LEU A 74 6.51 5.45 -2.86
C LEU A 74 7.84 4.77 -3.14
N GLN A 75 8.55 4.47 -2.05
CA GLN A 75 9.60 3.47 -1.99
C GLN A 75 9.27 2.52 -0.85
N GLY A 76 9.20 1.24 -1.15
CA GLY A 76 8.91 0.19 -0.18
C GLY A 76 10.07 -0.78 -0.07
N GLN A 77 10.82 -0.72 1.05
CA GLN A 77 11.88 -1.67 1.33
C GLN A 77 11.32 -2.90 2.02
N HIS A 78 11.81 -4.07 1.60
CA HIS A 78 11.44 -5.37 2.14
C HIS A 78 12.68 -6.06 2.64
N VAL A 79 12.62 -6.61 3.85
CA VAL A 79 13.73 -7.32 4.48
C VAL A 79 13.29 -8.73 4.86
N LEU A 80 14.02 -9.73 4.37
CA LEU A 80 13.84 -11.13 4.74
C LEU A 80 15.19 -11.74 4.99
N ALA A 81 15.56 -11.82 6.27
CA ALA A 81 16.87 -12.31 6.70
C ALA A 81 17.10 -13.77 6.27
N GLY A 82 18.34 -14.09 5.95
CA GLY A 82 18.71 -15.43 5.53
C GLY A 82 18.37 -15.79 4.09
N THR A 83 17.96 -14.81 3.27
CA THR A 83 17.67 -15.07 1.85
C THR A 83 18.98 -15.20 1.07
N GLU A 84 19.14 -16.31 0.35
CA GLU A 84 20.30 -16.52 -0.49
C GLU A 84 20.40 -15.43 -1.56
N GLY A 85 21.56 -14.79 -1.65
CA GLY A 85 21.82 -13.69 -2.59
C GLY A 85 21.59 -12.29 -2.03
N GLY A 86 21.09 -12.19 -0.79
CA GLY A 86 20.87 -10.91 -0.10
C GLY A 86 19.49 -10.80 0.51
N ASP A 87 19.36 -10.00 1.55
CA ASP A 87 18.19 -9.95 2.42
C ASP A 87 17.19 -8.85 2.07
N THR A 88 17.49 -8.00 1.08
CA THR A 88 16.67 -6.81 0.82
C THR A 88 16.21 -6.71 -0.63
N PHE A 89 15.02 -6.14 -0.81
CA PHE A 89 14.45 -5.84 -2.11
C PHE A 89 13.57 -4.61 -1.99
N ILE A 90 13.84 -3.59 -2.81
CA ILE A 90 13.08 -2.34 -2.80
C ILE A 90 12.22 -2.20 -4.05
N VAL A 91 11.00 -1.75 -3.83
CA VAL A 91 10.02 -1.45 -4.87
C VAL A 91 9.80 0.06 -4.90
N GLY A 92 9.92 0.65 -6.07
CA GLY A 92 9.56 2.04 -6.31
C GLY A 92 8.36 2.13 -7.23
N GLY A 93 7.55 3.16 -7.03
CA GLY A 93 6.37 3.35 -7.84
C GLY A 93 5.50 4.49 -7.33
N TYR A 94 4.20 4.37 -7.55
CA TYR A 94 3.25 5.38 -7.11
C TYR A 94 1.90 4.78 -6.78
N TYR A 95 1.15 5.53 -5.97
CA TYR A 95 -0.27 5.29 -5.73
C TYR A 95 -1.10 6.35 -6.43
N GLU A 96 -2.24 5.92 -6.96
CA GLU A 96 -3.30 6.82 -7.44
C GLU A 96 -4.61 6.41 -6.76
N ASP A 97 -5.26 7.38 -6.13
CA ASP A 97 -6.40 7.14 -5.28
C ASP A 97 -7.60 7.98 -5.70
N ARG A 98 -8.79 7.39 -5.55
CA ARG A 98 -10.03 8.14 -5.41
C ARG A 98 -10.37 8.17 -3.91
N VAL A 99 -10.60 9.37 -3.40
CA VAL A 99 -10.90 9.59 -1.98
C VAL A 99 -12.29 10.17 -1.82
N VAL A 100 -12.94 9.86 -0.71
CA VAL A 100 -14.28 10.36 -0.39
C VAL A 100 -14.33 10.83 1.05
N ARG A 101 -15.13 11.87 1.29
CA ARG A 101 -15.43 12.34 2.64
C ARG A 101 -16.48 11.43 3.25
N THR A 102 -16.20 10.92 4.45
CA THR A 102 -17.13 10.12 5.24
C THR A 102 -17.45 10.85 6.55
N ALA A 103 -18.38 10.32 7.34
CA ALA A 103 -18.70 10.85 8.67
C ALA A 103 -17.47 10.83 9.60
N ASP A 104 -16.52 9.93 9.37
CA ASP A 104 -15.30 9.76 10.16
C ASP A 104 -14.07 10.41 9.53
N GLY A 105 -14.24 11.17 8.46
CA GLY A 105 -13.18 11.85 7.71
C GLY A 105 -12.97 11.28 6.32
N TRP A 106 -11.90 11.72 5.69
CA TRP A 106 -11.55 11.26 4.35
C TRP A 106 -11.04 9.83 4.36
N ARG A 107 -11.51 9.04 3.37
CA ARG A 107 -11.12 7.65 3.19
C ARG A 107 -10.83 7.36 1.72
N ILE A 108 -9.99 6.36 1.46
CA ILE A 108 -9.71 5.88 0.11
C ILE A 108 -10.84 4.95 -0.31
N ALA A 109 -11.47 5.25 -1.45
CA ALA A 109 -12.50 4.42 -2.07
C ALA A 109 -11.94 3.52 -3.17
N HIS A 110 -10.83 3.92 -3.80
CA HIS A 110 -10.09 3.10 -4.76
C HIS A 110 -8.61 3.44 -4.70
N ARG A 111 -7.74 2.44 -4.73
CA ARG A 111 -6.29 2.62 -4.83
C ARG A 111 -5.70 1.80 -5.95
N LEU A 112 -4.97 2.46 -6.84
CA LEU A 112 -4.05 1.81 -7.77
C LEU A 112 -2.63 1.94 -7.21
N MET A 113 -1.93 0.81 -7.07
CA MET A 113 -0.49 0.78 -6.84
C MET A 113 0.21 0.36 -8.13
N GLN A 114 1.08 1.21 -8.64
CA GLN A 114 1.85 0.95 -9.85
C GLN A 114 3.33 0.88 -9.52
N GLN A 115 3.94 -0.27 -9.78
CA GLN A 115 5.38 -0.45 -9.66
C GLN A 115 6.06 0.06 -10.93
N THR A 116 7.09 0.87 -10.77
CA THR A 116 7.86 1.43 -11.90
C THR A 116 9.30 0.96 -11.94
N TRP A 117 9.87 0.57 -10.82
CA TRP A 117 11.24 0.05 -10.73
C TRP A 117 11.42 -0.79 -9.48
N THR A 118 12.44 -1.62 -9.51
CA THR A 118 12.86 -2.43 -8.37
C THR A 118 14.38 -2.49 -8.30
N SER A 119 14.91 -2.80 -7.11
CA SER A 119 16.33 -3.05 -6.91
C SER A 119 16.53 -4.02 -5.76
N GLY A 120 17.61 -4.76 -5.77
CA GLY A 120 17.95 -5.72 -4.75
C GLY A 120 17.71 -7.16 -5.21
N ASN A 121 17.55 -8.06 -4.23
CA ASN A 121 17.41 -9.49 -4.50
C ASN A 121 15.94 -9.89 -4.70
N PRO A 122 15.52 -10.24 -5.94
CA PRO A 122 14.12 -10.63 -6.18
C PRO A 122 13.66 -11.86 -5.39
N ALA A 123 14.58 -12.70 -4.93
CA ALA A 123 14.23 -13.87 -4.13
C ALA A 123 13.57 -13.51 -2.79
N VAL A 124 13.82 -12.29 -2.28
CA VAL A 124 13.19 -11.77 -1.06
C VAL A 124 11.68 -11.76 -1.16
N VAL A 125 11.13 -11.41 -2.33
CA VAL A 125 9.68 -11.27 -2.56
C VAL A 125 9.05 -12.48 -3.24
N ARG A 126 9.84 -13.47 -3.65
CA ARG A 126 9.32 -14.73 -4.22
C ARG A 126 8.71 -15.59 -3.13
N ARG A 127 7.70 -16.33 -3.52
CA ARG A 127 7.04 -17.31 -2.67
C ARG A 127 7.43 -18.71 -3.08
#